data_954c8de140d03bcfcf5f33397b9c5849
#
_entry.id   954c8de140d03bcfcf5f33397b9c5849
#
_cell.length_a   1.000
_cell.length_b   1.000
_cell.length_c   1.000
_cell.angle_alpha   90.00
_cell.angle_beta   90.00
_cell.angle_gamma   90.00
#
_symmetry.space_group_name_H-M   'P 1'
#
loop_
_entity.id
_entity.type
_entity.pdbx_description
1 polymer ?
#
loop_
_entity_poly.entity_id
_entity_poly.type
_entity_poly.pdbx_seq_one_letter_code
_entity_poly.pdbx_strand_id
1 'polypeptide(L)'
;MKTSFSSFTVHTIEGYISSIYLVEYDDGMLLMDSGCVNDVKRIEDYCKQVVNRPLGDIKLIVVSHMHPDHAGGANALRSKYGIAVAAHKDVDLWYSGLGGLLQHKLDCYMAMGVAQKNKRKREHMLFYPIIHPDFLLDDLQALPFFEDWAALHTPGHTMHDIVLYHQKESLLYIADMICDVKGKMLLPLPVLAPPQIENSYDKLASLNSSTLLMAHGGVKQMEDTSALFLSMKEQLKRPPNPIMRKVYRLSTFTPEIKRQGM
;
A
#
# COMPACT_ATOMS: atom_id res chain seq x y z
N MET A 1 -10.43 9.96 10.53
CA MET A 1 -10.05 11.38 10.32
C MET A 1 -10.42 11.77 8.90
N LYS A 2 -10.72 13.05 8.64
CA LYS A 2 -11.01 13.57 7.29
C LYS A 2 -10.06 14.69 6.95
N THR A 3 -9.60 14.75 5.69
CA THR A 3 -8.78 15.82 5.14
C THR A 3 -9.42 16.27 3.83
N SER A 4 -9.84 17.53 3.74
CA SER A 4 -10.52 18.06 2.54
C SER A 4 -9.52 18.70 1.58
N PHE A 5 -9.71 18.45 0.30
CA PHE A 5 -9.00 19.00 -0.83
C PHE A 5 -9.97 19.78 -1.72
N SER A 6 -9.50 20.32 -2.85
CA SER A 6 -10.33 21.20 -3.69
C SER A 6 -11.54 20.50 -4.30
N SER A 7 -11.42 19.22 -4.69
CA SER A 7 -12.46 18.45 -5.40
C SER A 7 -12.87 17.14 -4.73
N PHE A 8 -12.26 16.78 -3.61
CA PHE A 8 -12.52 15.53 -2.90
C PHE A 8 -12.17 15.61 -1.41
N THR A 9 -12.61 14.61 -0.67
CA THR A 9 -12.25 14.41 0.74
C THR A 9 -11.55 13.08 0.90
N VAL A 10 -10.38 13.08 1.57
CA VAL A 10 -9.68 11.86 1.97
C VAL A 10 -10.11 11.46 3.37
N HIS A 11 -10.66 10.28 3.49
CA HIS A 11 -11.00 9.65 4.77
C HIS A 11 -9.89 8.68 5.16
N THR A 12 -9.38 8.81 6.38
CA THR A 12 -8.49 7.80 6.97
C THR A 12 -9.31 6.83 7.80
N ILE A 13 -9.32 5.58 7.40
CA ILE A 13 -9.95 4.46 8.10
C ILE A 13 -8.86 3.75 8.90
N GLU A 14 -9.07 3.58 10.19
CA GLU A 14 -8.13 2.83 11.02
C GLU A 14 -8.31 1.33 10.74
N GLY A 15 -7.39 0.74 9.97
CA GLY A 15 -7.34 -0.69 9.70
C GLY A 15 -6.76 -1.49 10.87
N TYR A 16 -6.61 -2.78 10.67
CA TYR A 16 -6.11 -3.71 11.68
C TYR A 16 -4.66 -3.43 12.04
N ILE A 17 -3.82 -3.16 11.05
CA ILE A 17 -2.39 -2.83 11.23
C ILE A 17 -1.92 -1.64 10.39
N SER A 18 -2.67 -1.23 9.39
CA SER A 18 -2.36 -0.12 8.48
C SER A 18 -3.49 0.90 8.44
N SER A 19 -3.23 2.11 7.96
CA SER A 19 -4.26 3.10 7.61
C SER A 19 -4.75 2.84 6.19
N ILE A 20 -6.06 2.79 6.01
CA ILE A 20 -6.72 2.64 4.72
C ILE A 20 -7.29 3.99 4.32
N TYR A 21 -7.14 4.38 3.05
CA TYR A 21 -7.62 5.67 2.59
C TYR A 21 -8.77 5.52 1.60
N LEU A 22 -9.88 6.18 1.90
CA LEU A 22 -11.02 6.30 1.01
C LEU A 22 -11.10 7.74 0.52
N VAL A 23 -10.99 7.96 -0.78
CA VAL A 23 -11.13 9.26 -1.42
C VAL A 23 -12.56 9.39 -1.90
N GLU A 24 -13.29 10.37 -1.37
CA GLU A 24 -14.68 10.64 -1.68
C GLU A 24 -14.78 11.81 -2.64
N TYR A 25 -15.31 11.56 -3.84
CA TYR A 25 -15.77 12.50 -4.83
C TYR A 25 -17.31 12.53 -4.86
N ASP A 26 -17.89 13.53 -5.47
CA ASP A 26 -19.35 13.65 -5.60
C ASP A 26 -19.96 12.46 -6.37
N ASP A 27 -19.27 11.99 -7.42
CA ASP A 27 -19.73 10.96 -8.35
C ASP A 27 -19.21 9.54 -8.07
N GLY A 28 -18.32 9.37 -7.09
CA GLY A 28 -17.77 8.05 -6.75
C GLY A 28 -16.71 8.09 -5.67
N MET A 29 -16.20 6.93 -5.32
CA MET A 29 -15.15 6.80 -4.32
C MET A 29 -14.01 5.91 -4.82
N LEU A 30 -12.76 6.27 -4.46
CA LEU A 30 -11.54 5.51 -4.69
C LEU A 30 -11.05 4.95 -3.36
N LEU A 31 -10.80 3.64 -3.29
CA LEU A 31 -10.19 3.01 -2.13
C LEU A 31 -8.71 2.71 -2.42
N MET A 32 -7.82 3.29 -1.63
CA MET A 32 -6.37 3.07 -1.69
C MET A 32 -6.00 1.99 -0.69
N ASP A 33 -5.68 0.82 -1.21
CA ASP A 33 -5.58 -0.46 -0.52
C ASP A 33 -6.88 -0.89 0.18
N SER A 34 -6.93 -2.13 0.57
CA SER A 34 -8.12 -2.75 1.17
C SER A 34 -7.91 -3.21 2.61
N GLY A 35 -6.72 -2.93 3.15
CA GLY A 35 -6.34 -3.46 4.45
C GLY A 35 -6.22 -4.98 4.47
N CYS A 36 -6.22 -5.53 5.66
CA CYS A 36 -6.30 -6.98 5.87
C CYS A 36 -7.69 -7.52 5.51
N VAL A 37 -7.81 -8.83 5.33
CA VAL A 37 -9.11 -9.47 5.03
C VAL A 37 -10.18 -9.17 6.10
N ASN A 38 -9.79 -8.97 7.33
CA ASN A 38 -10.67 -8.59 8.44
C ASN A 38 -11.03 -7.10 8.45
N ASP A 39 -10.37 -6.27 7.64
CA ASP A 39 -10.69 -4.85 7.51
C ASP A 39 -11.91 -4.58 6.61
N VAL A 40 -12.37 -5.56 5.84
CA VAL A 40 -13.58 -5.44 5.04
C VAL A 40 -14.75 -4.92 5.89
N LYS A 41 -14.94 -5.48 7.08
CA LYS A 41 -16.01 -5.02 8.00
C LYS A 41 -15.80 -3.58 8.48
N ARG A 42 -14.55 -3.17 8.72
CA ARG A 42 -14.22 -1.78 9.12
C ARG A 42 -14.53 -0.78 8.01
N ILE A 43 -14.21 -1.15 6.75
CA ILE A 43 -14.54 -0.34 5.58
C ILE A 43 -16.06 -0.22 5.41
N GLU A 44 -16.79 -1.34 5.53
CA GLU A 44 -18.26 -1.36 5.48
C GLU A 44 -18.88 -0.43 6.53
N ASP A 45 -18.46 -0.59 7.78
CA ASP A 45 -18.98 0.21 8.88
C ASP A 45 -18.65 1.69 8.71
N TYR A 46 -17.44 2.01 8.21
CA TYR A 46 -17.04 3.38 7.97
C TYR A 46 -17.86 4.04 6.85
N CYS A 47 -18.05 3.36 5.73
CA CYS A 47 -18.88 3.87 4.63
C CYS A 47 -20.31 4.12 5.10
N LYS A 48 -20.88 3.18 5.86
CA LYS A 48 -22.26 3.30 6.37
C LYS A 48 -22.42 4.38 7.43
N GLN A 49 -21.49 4.49 8.39
CA GLN A 49 -21.68 5.30 9.61
C GLN A 49 -21.08 6.70 9.50
N VAL A 50 -20.02 6.86 8.68
CA VAL A 50 -19.24 8.10 8.62
C VAL A 50 -19.38 8.80 7.29
N VAL A 51 -19.29 8.05 6.18
CA VAL A 51 -19.46 8.62 4.82
C VAL A 51 -20.94 8.73 4.48
N ASN A 52 -21.77 7.84 5.00
CA ASN A 52 -23.20 7.71 4.72
C ASN A 52 -23.48 7.46 3.22
N ARG A 53 -22.63 6.65 2.59
CA ARG A 53 -22.75 6.22 1.19
C ARG A 53 -22.64 4.70 1.07
N PRO A 54 -23.32 4.09 0.07
CA PRO A 54 -23.21 2.66 -0.17
C PRO A 54 -21.82 2.29 -0.67
N LEU A 55 -21.35 1.08 -0.34
CA LEU A 55 -20.05 0.58 -0.82
C LEU A 55 -19.99 0.46 -2.34
N GLY A 56 -21.11 0.26 -3.01
CA GLY A 56 -21.17 0.25 -4.48
C GLY A 56 -20.78 1.58 -5.15
N ASP A 57 -20.68 2.67 -4.39
CA ASP A 57 -20.14 3.94 -4.87
C ASP A 57 -18.60 3.93 -4.95
N ILE A 58 -17.93 2.95 -4.34
CA ILE A 58 -16.51 2.71 -4.56
C ILE A 58 -16.36 2.15 -5.98
N LYS A 59 -15.80 2.94 -6.89
CA LYS A 59 -15.60 2.57 -8.29
C LYS A 59 -14.36 1.73 -8.50
N LEU A 60 -13.35 1.96 -7.67
CA LEU A 60 -12.04 1.34 -7.83
C LEU A 60 -11.38 1.10 -6.47
N ILE A 61 -10.79 -0.08 -6.31
CA ILE A 61 -9.77 -0.36 -5.30
C ILE A 61 -8.43 -0.39 -6.03
N VAL A 62 -7.47 0.41 -5.60
CA VAL A 62 -6.08 0.26 -6.07
C VAL A 62 -5.30 -0.49 -5.02
N VAL A 63 -4.76 -1.65 -5.39
CA VAL A 63 -3.85 -2.43 -4.54
C VAL A 63 -2.42 -2.01 -4.85
N SER A 64 -1.78 -1.40 -3.86
CA SER A 64 -0.40 -0.91 -3.99
C SER A 64 0.60 -2.04 -4.14
N HIS A 65 0.45 -3.08 -3.34
CA HIS A 65 1.25 -4.32 -3.39
C HIS A 65 0.57 -5.47 -2.62
N MET A 66 1.13 -6.68 -2.73
CA MET A 66 0.47 -7.94 -2.31
C MET A 66 0.55 -8.27 -0.81
N HIS A 67 1.08 -7.42 0.05
CA HIS A 67 1.11 -7.74 1.47
C HIS A 67 -0.29 -7.81 2.10
N PRO A 68 -0.47 -8.60 3.18
CA PRO A 68 -1.79 -8.89 3.76
C PRO A 68 -2.59 -7.68 4.19
N ASP A 69 -1.92 -6.62 4.62
CA ASP A 69 -2.54 -5.37 5.12
C ASP A 69 -2.75 -4.31 4.04
N HIS A 70 -2.52 -4.67 2.78
CA HIS A 70 -2.81 -3.87 1.60
C HIS A 70 -3.81 -4.56 0.67
N ALA A 71 -3.53 -5.81 0.31
CA ALA A 71 -4.31 -6.59 -0.65
C ALA A 71 -5.43 -7.44 -0.01
N GLY A 72 -5.38 -7.65 1.31
CA GLY A 72 -6.13 -8.70 1.99
C GLY A 72 -7.64 -8.65 1.81
N GLY A 73 -8.24 -7.44 1.78
CA GLY A 73 -9.69 -7.24 1.63
C GLY A 73 -10.19 -7.17 0.18
N ALA A 74 -9.30 -6.98 -0.82
CA ALA A 74 -9.69 -6.62 -2.19
C ALA A 74 -10.64 -7.64 -2.84
N ASN A 75 -10.29 -8.93 -2.80
CA ASN A 75 -11.13 -9.98 -3.37
C ASN A 75 -12.51 -10.10 -2.70
N ALA A 76 -12.58 -9.89 -1.39
CA ALA A 76 -13.84 -9.95 -0.65
C ALA A 76 -14.75 -8.77 -1.00
N LEU A 77 -14.19 -7.55 -1.09
CA LEU A 77 -14.92 -6.35 -1.51
C LEU A 77 -15.41 -6.47 -2.95
N ARG A 78 -14.54 -6.91 -3.88
CA ARG A 78 -14.93 -7.17 -5.28
C ARG A 78 -16.06 -8.19 -5.36
N SER A 79 -15.92 -9.35 -4.72
CA SER A 79 -16.91 -10.41 -4.77
C SER A 79 -18.26 -10.01 -4.18
N LYS A 80 -18.25 -9.21 -3.12
CA LYS A 80 -19.47 -8.83 -2.40
C LYS A 80 -20.19 -7.64 -3.02
N TYR A 81 -19.45 -6.67 -3.58
CA TYR A 81 -19.99 -5.38 -4.01
C TYR A 81 -19.75 -5.08 -5.49
N GLY A 82 -19.05 -5.95 -6.22
CA GLY A 82 -18.75 -5.73 -7.64
C GLY A 82 -17.74 -4.62 -7.90
N ILE A 83 -16.92 -4.25 -6.90
CA ILE A 83 -15.96 -3.16 -7.00
C ILE A 83 -14.79 -3.61 -7.87
N ALA A 84 -14.40 -2.81 -8.87
CA ALA A 84 -13.25 -3.10 -9.71
C ALA A 84 -11.95 -2.97 -8.93
N VAL A 85 -10.94 -3.77 -9.29
CA VAL A 85 -9.61 -3.77 -8.68
C VAL A 85 -8.55 -3.44 -9.72
N ALA A 86 -7.68 -2.47 -9.41
CA ALA A 86 -6.50 -2.15 -10.19
C ALA A 86 -5.23 -2.45 -9.39
N ALA A 87 -4.19 -2.93 -10.05
CA ALA A 87 -2.88 -3.17 -9.47
C ALA A 87 -1.80 -3.22 -10.56
N HIS A 88 -0.52 -3.24 -10.15
CA HIS A 88 0.57 -3.47 -11.10
C HIS A 88 0.39 -4.81 -11.82
N LYS A 89 0.76 -4.88 -13.09
CA LYS A 89 0.63 -6.07 -13.94
C LYS A 89 1.29 -7.34 -13.38
N ASP A 90 2.31 -7.20 -12.55
CA ASP A 90 3.06 -8.33 -11.98
C ASP A 90 2.60 -8.69 -10.55
N VAL A 91 1.52 -8.10 -10.06
CA VAL A 91 1.06 -8.27 -8.66
C VAL A 91 0.85 -9.73 -8.28
N ASP A 92 0.27 -10.54 -9.17
CA ASP A 92 -0.02 -11.96 -8.91
C ASP A 92 1.22 -12.88 -8.99
N LEU A 93 2.37 -12.35 -9.42
CA LEU A 93 3.62 -13.10 -9.41
C LEU A 93 4.18 -13.28 -8.00
N TRP A 94 3.84 -12.39 -7.07
CA TRP A 94 4.39 -12.34 -5.72
C TRP A 94 4.18 -13.66 -4.95
N TYR A 95 2.98 -14.19 -4.95
CA TYR A 95 2.67 -15.44 -4.27
C TYR A 95 2.55 -16.64 -5.21
N SER A 96 3.08 -16.55 -6.43
CA SER A 96 3.00 -17.63 -7.41
C SER A 96 3.89 -18.83 -7.07
N GLY A 97 3.41 -20.04 -7.40
CA GLY A 97 4.13 -21.28 -7.15
C GLY A 97 4.28 -21.67 -5.67
N LEU A 98 5.02 -22.75 -5.41
CA LEU A 98 5.20 -23.27 -4.05
C LEU A 98 5.95 -22.27 -3.14
N GLY A 99 6.97 -21.58 -3.66
CA GLY A 99 7.69 -20.54 -2.92
C GLY A 99 6.79 -19.38 -2.53
N GLY A 100 5.93 -18.93 -3.45
CA GLY A 100 4.96 -17.86 -3.19
C GLY A 100 3.91 -18.26 -2.15
N LEU A 101 3.43 -19.51 -2.16
CA LEU A 101 2.52 -20.00 -1.12
C LEU A 101 3.16 -20.01 0.27
N LEU A 102 4.45 -20.35 0.38
CA LEU A 102 5.18 -20.26 1.64
C LEU A 102 5.36 -18.81 2.07
N GLN A 103 5.70 -17.92 1.13
CA GLN A 103 5.83 -16.50 1.39
C GLN A 103 4.51 -15.91 1.90
N HIS A 104 3.38 -16.23 1.27
CA HIS A 104 2.04 -15.80 1.73
C HIS A 104 1.78 -16.17 3.19
N LYS A 105 2.10 -17.42 3.60
CA LYS A 105 1.95 -17.83 5.00
C LYS A 105 2.85 -17.05 5.94
N LEU A 106 4.10 -16.80 5.51
CA LEU A 106 5.07 -16.02 6.27
C LEU A 106 4.62 -14.58 6.45
N ASP A 107 4.16 -13.93 5.37
CA ASP A 107 3.71 -12.54 5.41
C ASP A 107 2.47 -12.39 6.31
N CYS A 108 1.50 -13.30 6.22
CA CYS A 108 0.36 -13.33 7.15
C CYS A 108 0.81 -13.53 8.60
N TYR A 109 1.81 -14.39 8.85
CA TYR A 109 2.35 -14.59 10.19
C TYR A 109 3.09 -13.35 10.72
N MET A 110 3.88 -12.68 9.88
CA MET A 110 4.56 -11.43 10.24
C MET A 110 3.55 -10.31 10.54
N ALA A 111 2.51 -10.17 9.73
CA ALA A 111 1.43 -9.21 9.94
C ALA A 111 0.70 -9.46 11.27
N MET A 112 0.42 -10.73 11.64
CA MET A 112 -0.09 -11.06 12.97
C MET A 112 0.85 -10.61 14.09
N GLY A 113 2.16 -10.75 13.89
CA GLY A 113 3.18 -10.27 14.84
C GLY A 113 3.14 -8.76 15.02
N VAL A 114 2.92 -7.99 13.95
CA VAL A 114 2.72 -6.53 14.00
C VAL A 114 1.46 -6.19 14.78
N ALA A 115 0.34 -6.86 14.50
CA ALA A 115 -0.91 -6.68 15.21
C ALA A 115 -0.78 -6.92 16.74
N GLN A 116 -0.06 -7.97 17.13
CA GLN A 116 0.22 -8.27 18.54
C GLN A 116 1.06 -7.17 19.21
N LYS A 117 2.11 -6.65 18.53
CA LYS A 117 2.90 -5.52 19.03
C LYS A 117 2.05 -4.27 19.21
N ASN A 118 1.06 -4.07 18.36
CA ASN A 118 0.08 -2.98 18.44
C ASN A 118 -1.07 -3.29 19.40
N LYS A 119 -0.99 -4.38 20.20
CA LYS A 119 -2.00 -4.80 21.18
C LYS A 119 -3.39 -5.04 20.56
N ARG A 120 -3.46 -5.39 19.28
CA ARG A 120 -4.71 -5.76 18.61
C ARG A 120 -5.15 -7.15 19.07
N LYS A 121 -6.47 -7.37 19.20
CA LYS A 121 -7.03 -8.71 19.38
C LYS A 121 -6.70 -9.56 18.15
N ARG A 122 -6.49 -10.86 18.36
CA ARG A 122 -6.22 -11.78 17.26
C ARG A 122 -7.45 -11.89 16.35
N GLU A 123 -7.25 -11.62 15.07
CA GLU A 123 -8.26 -11.74 14.04
C GLU A 123 -7.74 -12.62 12.88
N HIS A 124 -8.65 -13.05 12.00
CA HIS A 124 -8.30 -13.85 10.82
C HIS A 124 -7.56 -12.99 9.79
N MET A 125 -6.45 -13.51 9.26
CA MET A 125 -5.56 -12.77 8.34
C MET A 125 -5.32 -13.49 7.01
N LEU A 126 -5.72 -14.76 6.90
CA LEU A 126 -5.51 -15.50 5.65
C LEU A 126 -6.48 -15.00 4.58
N PHE A 127 -5.95 -14.61 3.46
CA PHE A 127 -6.69 -14.17 2.28
C PHE A 127 -6.29 -15.00 1.04
N TYR A 128 -7.01 -14.84 -0.05
CA TYR A 128 -6.67 -15.52 -1.29
C TYR A 128 -5.48 -14.83 -1.97
N PRO A 129 -4.38 -15.54 -2.26
CA PRO A 129 -3.09 -14.94 -2.64
C PRO A 129 -2.99 -14.54 -4.13
N ILE A 130 -4.10 -14.39 -4.81
CA ILE A 130 -4.17 -13.98 -6.22
C ILE A 130 -5.31 -12.98 -6.34
N ILE A 131 -5.09 -11.87 -7.05
CA ILE A 131 -6.09 -10.81 -7.22
C ILE A 131 -6.78 -10.89 -8.59
N HIS A 132 -6.05 -11.19 -9.65
CA HIS A 132 -6.51 -11.02 -11.04
C HIS A 132 -7.13 -9.63 -11.24
N PRO A 133 -6.32 -8.55 -11.26
CA PRO A 133 -6.83 -7.19 -11.36
C PRO A 133 -7.70 -6.99 -12.61
N ASP A 134 -8.79 -6.23 -12.47
CA ASP A 134 -9.65 -5.85 -13.60
C ASP A 134 -8.93 -4.81 -14.50
N PHE A 135 -8.05 -4.01 -13.90
CA PHE A 135 -7.19 -3.04 -14.59
C PHE A 135 -5.74 -3.22 -14.20
N LEU A 136 -4.89 -3.39 -15.20
CA LEU A 136 -3.44 -3.46 -15.00
C LEU A 136 -2.87 -2.05 -15.06
N LEU A 137 -2.08 -1.70 -14.06
CA LEU A 137 -1.43 -0.38 -13.97
C LEU A 137 0.04 -0.51 -14.33
N ASP A 138 0.52 0.49 -15.06
CA ASP A 138 1.93 0.69 -15.38
C ASP A 138 2.39 2.07 -14.88
N ASP A 139 3.66 2.37 -15.03
CA ASP A 139 4.23 3.64 -14.57
C ASP A 139 3.60 4.86 -15.26
N LEU A 140 3.35 5.93 -14.50
CA LEU A 140 2.73 7.19 -14.94
C LEU A 140 1.34 7.04 -15.57
N GLN A 141 0.67 5.92 -15.34
CA GLN A 141 -0.66 5.67 -15.89
C GLN A 141 -1.74 6.34 -15.03
N ALA A 142 -2.66 7.06 -15.69
CA ALA A 142 -3.87 7.58 -15.04
C ALA A 142 -4.75 6.43 -14.54
N LEU A 143 -5.40 6.62 -13.38
CA LEU A 143 -6.29 5.62 -12.82
C LEU A 143 -7.61 5.55 -13.60
N PRO A 144 -8.15 4.36 -13.83
CA PRO A 144 -9.53 4.21 -14.31
C PRO A 144 -10.50 4.95 -13.38
N PHE A 145 -11.45 5.68 -13.96
CA PHE A 145 -12.47 6.47 -13.25
C PHE A 145 -11.95 7.70 -12.47
N PHE A 146 -10.66 7.85 -12.24
CA PHE A 146 -10.03 8.90 -11.44
C PHE A 146 -8.77 9.42 -12.13
N GLU A 147 -8.94 10.04 -13.30
CA GLU A 147 -7.84 10.42 -14.20
C GLU A 147 -6.94 11.54 -13.63
N ASP A 148 -7.33 12.19 -12.56
CA ASP A 148 -6.54 13.15 -11.79
C ASP A 148 -5.48 12.49 -10.88
N TRP A 149 -5.56 11.16 -10.73
CA TRP A 149 -4.57 10.33 -10.07
C TRP A 149 -3.73 9.55 -11.08
N ALA A 150 -2.43 9.49 -10.84
CA ALA A 150 -1.49 8.66 -11.58
C ALA A 150 -0.91 7.57 -10.70
N ALA A 151 -0.81 6.36 -11.25
CA ALA A 151 -0.03 5.27 -10.67
C ALA A 151 1.45 5.48 -11.00
N LEU A 152 2.32 5.41 -9.99
CA LEU A 152 3.76 5.48 -10.14
C LEU A 152 4.35 4.13 -9.72
N HIS A 153 5.02 3.43 -10.64
CA HIS A 153 5.75 2.22 -10.29
C HIS A 153 7.00 2.59 -9.51
N THR A 154 7.09 2.10 -8.28
CA THR A 154 8.13 2.45 -7.29
C THR A 154 8.69 1.19 -6.63
N PRO A 155 9.33 0.28 -7.40
CA PRO A 155 9.77 -1.01 -6.89
C PRO A 155 10.85 -0.86 -5.82
N GLY A 156 10.90 -1.86 -4.92
CA GLY A 156 11.99 -2.00 -3.96
C GLY A 156 11.62 -2.54 -2.60
N HIS A 157 10.42 -2.24 -2.09
CA HIS A 157 9.82 -2.96 -0.96
C HIS A 157 9.29 -4.32 -1.44
N THR A 158 8.47 -4.29 -2.49
CA THR A 158 8.26 -5.40 -3.43
C THR A 158 8.71 -4.98 -4.83
N MET A 159 8.49 -5.82 -5.86
CA MET A 159 8.87 -5.47 -7.23
C MET A 159 7.71 -4.83 -8.02
N HIS A 160 6.52 -4.88 -7.46
CA HIS A 160 5.28 -4.38 -8.06
C HIS A 160 4.64 -3.24 -7.24
N ASP A 161 5.45 -2.55 -6.41
CA ASP A 161 4.96 -1.43 -5.59
C ASP A 161 4.43 -0.30 -6.47
N ILE A 162 3.25 0.21 -6.12
CA ILE A 162 2.63 1.39 -6.72
C ILE A 162 2.40 2.45 -5.64
N VAL A 163 2.81 3.67 -5.94
CA VAL A 163 2.45 4.91 -5.27
C VAL A 163 1.40 5.63 -6.09
N LEU A 164 0.43 6.28 -5.47
CA LEU A 164 -0.55 7.10 -6.19
C LEU A 164 -0.24 8.58 -6.01
N TYR A 165 -0.26 9.32 -7.11
CA TYR A 165 0.06 10.74 -7.14
C TYR A 165 -1.09 11.56 -7.71
N HIS A 166 -1.53 12.56 -6.94
CA HIS A 166 -2.46 13.58 -7.37
C HIS A 166 -1.70 14.91 -7.55
N GLN A 167 -1.33 15.21 -8.79
CA GLN A 167 -0.43 16.32 -9.10
C GLN A 167 -0.97 17.68 -8.65
N LYS A 168 -2.24 17.96 -8.95
CA LYS A 168 -2.88 19.25 -8.64
C LYS A 168 -2.89 19.57 -7.14
N GLU A 169 -3.06 18.57 -6.29
CA GLU A 169 -3.08 18.71 -4.82
C GLU A 169 -1.73 18.43 -4.18
N SER A 170 -0.68 18.15 -4.97
CA SER A 170 0.66 17.78 -4.48
C SER A 170 0.60 16.68 -3.42
N LEU A 171 -0.23 15.66 -3.66
CA LEU A 171 -0.59 14.60 -2.72
C LEU A 171 -0.07 13.24 -3.20
N LEU A 172 0.60 12.50 -2.32
CA LEU A 172 1.06 11.15 -2.57
C LEU A 172 0.45 10.16 -1.57
N TYR A 173 -0.12 9.06 -2.07
CA TYR A 173 -0.30 7.86 -1.28
C TYR A 173 0.92 6.97 -1.48
N ILE A 174 1.74 6.80 -0.45
CA ILE A 174 3.06 6.17 -0.57
C ILE A 174 3.12 4.72 -0.07
N ALA A 175 1.97 4.15 0.30
CA ALA A 175 1.88 2.78 0.82
C ALA A 175 3.01 2.48 1.84
N ASP A 176 3.86 1.51 1.54
CA ASP A 176 4.97 1.07 2.39
C ASP A 176 6.34 1.61 1.98
N MET A 177 6.38 2.68 1.15
CA MET A 177 7.69 3.30 0.82
C MET A 177 8.41 3.82 2.07
N ILE A 178 7.68 4.33 3.06
CA ILE A 178 8.20 4.82 4.34
C ILE A 178 7.19 4.46 5.44
N CYS A 179 7.70 4.02 6.60
CA CYS A 179 6.88 3.74 7.77
C CYS A 179 7.21 4.72 8.91
N ASP A 180 6.21 5.37 9.49
CA ASP A 180 6.37 6.11 10.75
C ASP A 180 6.14 5.17 11.94
N VAL A 181 7.20 4.86 12.64
CA VAL A 181 7.15 4.05 13.85
C VAL A 181 7.47 4.91 15.06
N LYS A 182 6.43 5.32 15.80
CA LYS A 182 6.55 6.16 16.99
C LYS A 182 7.29 7.49 16.72
N GLY A 183 6.95 8.15 15.63
CA GLY A 183 7.54 9.44 15.23
C GLY A 183 8.90 9.32 14.53
N LYS A 184 9.34 8.11 14.21
CA LYS A 184 10.58 7.88 13.46
C LYS A 184 10.24 7.36 12.07
N MET A 185 10.70 8.07 11.05
CA MET A 185 10.61 7.64 9.66
C MET A 185 11.64 6.56 9.39
N LEU A 186 11.17 5.39 9.03
CA LEU A 186 11.98 4.19 8.82
C LEU A 186 11.74 3.61 7.43
N LEU A 187 12.75 2.89 6.94
CA LEU A 187 12.62 2.07 5.75
C LEU A 187 11.54 0.99 5.94
N PRO A 188 10.85 0.57 4.87
CA PRO A 188 9.90 -0.53 4.93
C PRO A 188 10.57 -1.84 5.33
N LEU A 189 9.77 -2.80 5.74
CA LEU A 189 10.23 -4.13 6.09
C LEU A 189 9.43 -5.18 5.30
N PRO A 190 10.07 -5.88 4.36
CA PRO A 190 11.49 -5.81 3.94
C PRO A 190 11.80 -4.68 2.94
N VAL A 191 13.07 -4.40 2.69
CA VAL A 191 13.56 -3.78 1.45
C VAL A 191 14.18 -4.91 0.62
N LEU A 192 13.51 -5.34 -0.44
CA LEU A 192 13.95 -6.49 -1.23
C LEU A 192 14.96 -6.11 -2.30
N ALA A 193 14.81 -4.94 -2.88
CA ALA A 193 15.64 -4.45 -3.97
C ALA A 193 16.21 -3.06 -3.65
N PRO A 194 17.31 -2.96 -2.86
CA PRO A 194 17.88 -1.69 -2.46
C PRO A 194 18.22 -0.73 -3.61
N PRO A 195 18.77 -1.16 -4.76
CA PRO A 195 18.99 -0.23 -5.87
C PRO A 195 17.69 0.32 -6.47
N GLN A 196 16.65 -0.48 -6.56
CA GLN A 196 15.36 -0.08 -7.10
C GLN A 196 14.64 0.90 -6.17
N ILE A 197 14.61 0.64 -4.85
CA ILE A 197 13.98 1.56 -3.91
C ILE A 197 14.76 2.89 -3.82
N GLU A 198 16.07 2.87 -4.02
CA GLU A 198 16.87 4.09 -4.11
C GLU A 198 16.42 4.97 -5.29
N ASN A 199 16.26 4.37 -6.48
CA ASN A 199 15.74 5.06 -7.66
C ASN A 199 14.28 5.53 -7.44
N SER A 200 13.47 4.72 -6.76
CA SER A 200 12.09 5.09 -6.40
C SER A 200 12.05 6.30 -5.47
N TYR A 201 12.96 6.40 -4.50
CA TYR A 201 13.06 7.60 -3.66
C TYR A 201 13.50 8.83 -4.45
N ASP A 202 14.43 8.71 -5.42
CA ASP A 202 14.80 9.84 -6.30
C ASP A 202 13.60 10.32 -7.12
N LYS A 203 12.85 9.39 -7.69
CA LYS A 203 11.63 9.68 -8.42
C LYS A 203 10.60 10.42 -7.55
N LEU A 204 10.33 9.93 -6.34
CA LEU A 204 9.37 10.54 -5.43
C LEU A 204 9.84 11.90 -4.91
N ALA A 205 11.15 12.05 -4.64
CA ALA A 205 11.73 13.32 -4.24
C ALA A 205 11.57 14.40 -5.32
N SER A 206 11.67 14.04 -6.60
CA SER A 206 11.53 14.99 -7.71
C SER A 206 10.13 15.57 -7.90
N LEU A 207 9.11 14.99 -7.25
CA LEU A 207 7.72 15.45 -7.36
C LEU A 207 7.41 16.65 -6.46
N ASN A 208 8.26 16.96 -5.48
CA ASN A 208 8.09 18.06 -4.54
C ASN A 208 6.67 18.11 -3.93
N SER A 209 6.16 16.96 -3.52
CA SER A 209 4.81 16.88 -2.94
C SER A 209 4.79 17.50 -1.54
N SER A 210 3.61 17.90 -1.08
CA SER A 210 3.42 18.53 0.23
C SER A 210 2.62 17.68 1.21
N THR A 211 1.89 16.69 0.69
CA THR A 211 1.07 15.82 1.54
C THR A 211 1.35 14.35 1.25
N LEU A 212 1.59 13.58 2.31
CA LEU A 212 1.76 12.12 2.24
C LEU A 212 0.61 11.42 2.97
N LEU A 213 0.03 10.43 2.32
CA LEU A 213 -0.84 9.42 2.92
C LEU A 213 0.01 8.17 3.10
N MET A 214 0.28 7.80 4.34
CA MET A 214 1.15 6.68 4.69
C MET A 214 0.32 5.52 5.23
N ALA A 215 0.51 4.32 4.74
CA ALA A 215 -0.16 3.15 5.29
C ALA A 215 0.26 2.91 6.75
N HIS A 216 1.52 3.15 7.07
CA HIS A 216 2.05 3.10 8.42
C HIS A 216 2.53 4.48 8.87
N GLY A 217 1.61 5.36 9.27
CA GLY A 217 1.99 6.71 9.73
C GLY A 217 0.89 7.76 9.62
N GLY A 218 -0.20 7.45 8.92
CA GLY A 218 -1.31 8.39 8.72
C GLY A 218 -0.97 9.51 7.75
N VAL A 219 -1.70 10.62 7.83
CA VAL A 219 -1.51 11.79 6.97
C VAL A 219 -0.40 12.67 7.51
N LYS A 220 0.53 13.07 6.64
CA LYS A 220 1.60 14.02 6.95
C LYS A 220 1.53 15.19 5.99
N GLN A 221 1.53 16.40 6.52
CA GLN A 221 1.69 17.62 5.75
C GLN A 221 3.07 18.20 6.01
N MET A 222 3.77 18.56 4.95
CA MET A 222 5.15 19.04 4.96
C MET A 222 5.28 20.15 3.92
N GLU A 223 6.21 21.08 4.11
CA GLU A 223 6.49 22.09 3.08
C GLU A 223 7.10 21.44 1.83
N ASP A 224 7.95 20.44 2.03
CA ASP A 224 8.61 19.66 0.98
C ASP A 224 8.92 18.25 1.49
N THR A 225 8.47 17.25 0.74
CA THR A 225 8.71 15.84 1.05
C THR A 225 10.04 15.32 0.49
N SER A 226 10.71 16.06 -0.38
CA SER A 226 11.95 15.64 -1.05
C SER A 226 13.04 15.30 -0.04
N ALA A 227 13.24 16.16 0.97
CA ALA A 227 14.23 15.93 2.03
C ALA A 227 13.97 14.61 2.78
N LEU A 228 12.69 14.24 2.99
CA LEU A 228 12.33 12.99 3.63
C LEU A 228 12.77 11.79 2.77
N PHE A 229 12.42 11.76 1.47
CA PHE A 229 12.81 10.66 0.58
C PHE A 229 14.33 10.55 0.46
N LEU A 230 15.05 11.67 0.34
CA LEU A 230 16.52 11.67 0.30
C LEU A 230 17.12 11.16 1.62
N SER A 231 16.49 11.44 2.78
CA SER A 231 16.93 10.90 4.06
C SER A 231 16.76 9.38 4.16
N MET A 232 15.76 8.80 3.47
CA MET A 232 15.58 7.34 3.38
C MET A 232 16.72 6.70 2.57
N LYS A 233 17.19 7.32 1.50
CA LYS A 233 18.38 6.86 0.76
C LYS A 233 19.60 6.77 1.67
N GLU A 234 19.82 7.74 2.53
CA GLU A 234 20.94 7.68 3.51
C GLU A 234 20.76 6.53 4.53
N GLN A 235 19.52 6.18 4.86
CA GLN A 235 19.27 5.01 5.72
C GLN A 235 19.60 3.69 5.01
N LEU A 236 19.42 3.58 3.68
CA LEU A 236 19.78 2.38 2.91
C LEU A 236 21.27 2.04 3.00
N LYS A 237 22.14 3.04 3.15
CA LYS A 237 23.60 2.84 3.28
C LYS A 237 23.99 2.18 4.61
N ARG A 238 23.09 2.17 5.58
CA ARG A 238 23.35 1.53 6.89
C ARG A 238 23.15 0.03 6.80
N PRO A 239 23.97 -0.77 7.48
CA PRO A 239 23.79 -2.21 7.49
C PRO A 239 22.42 -2.57 8.10
N PRO A 240 21.67 -3.51 7.49
CA PRO A 240 20.37 -3.91 8.00
C PRO A 240 20.53 -4.50 9.41
N ASN A 241 19.59 -4.18 10.28
CA ASN A 241 19.55 -4.73 11.63
C ASN A 241 19.35 -6.27 11.61
N PRO A 242 19.58 -6.99 12.73
CA PRO A 242 19.49 -8.46 12.76
C PRO A 242 18.11 -9.00 12.32
N ILE A 243 17.03 -8.27 12.64
CA ILE A 243 15.67 -8.67 12.24
C ILE A 243 15.52 -8.54 10.72
N MET A 244 15.94 -7.42 10.14
CA MET A 244 15.96 -7.19 8.69
C MET A 244 16.75 -8.29 7.97
N ARG A 245 17.96 -8.61 8.45
CA ARG A 245 18.77 -9.70 7.86
C ARG A 245 18.05 -11.05 7.88
N LYS A 246 17.30 -11.34 8.94
CA LYS A 246 16.52 -12.58 9.03
C LYS A 246 15.35 -12.56 8.03
N VAL A 247 14.63 -11.46 7.92
CA VAL A 247 13.53 -11.30 6.97
C VAL A 247 14.05 -11.43 5.54
N TYR A 248 15.15 -10.77 5.17
CA TYR A 248 15.76 -10.91 3.84
C TYR A 248 16.07 -12.36 3.47
N ARG A 249 16.62 -13.15 4.38
CA ARG A 249 16.88 -14.58 4.14
C ARG A 249 15.61 -15.39 3.88
N LEU A 250 14.49 -14.99 4.47
CA LEU A 250 13.20 -15.67 4.31
C LEU A 250 12.41 -15.18 3.08
N SER A 251 12.64 -13.94 2.65
CA SER A 251 11.95 -13.34 1.50
C SER A 251 12.56 -13.69 0.13
N THR A 252 13.69 -14.39 0.10
CA THR A 252 14.35 -14.81 -1.16
C THR A 252 13.61 -15.92 -1.92
N PHE A 253 12.47 -16.38 -1.43
CA PHE A 253 11.70 -17.47 -2.03
C PHE A 253 10.68 -17.00 -3.07
N THR A 254 10.41 -15.71 -3.19
CA THR A 254 9.42 -15.22 -4.14
C THR A 254 9.91 -15.40 -5.58
N PRO A 255 9.06 -15.95 -6.47
CA PRO A 255 9.42 -16.13 -7.88
C PRO A 255 9.79 -14.83 -8.58
N GLU A 256 9.20 -13.72 -8.15
CA GLU A 256 9.42 -12.39 -8.71
C GLU A 256 10.87 -11.93 -8.52
N ILE A 257 11.45 -12.11 -7.33
CA ILE A 257 12.86 -11.79 -7.07
C ILE A 257 13.79 -12.66 -7.92
N LYS A 258 13.49 -13.97 -8.04
CA LYS A 258 14.29 -14.89 -8.84
C LYS A 258 14.28 -14.57 -10.33
N ARG A 259 13.19 -14.04 -10.87
CA ARG A 259 13.09 -13.65 -12.29
C ARG A 259 13.94 -12.43 -12.62
N GLN A 260 14.25 -11.60 -11.65
CA GLN A 260 15.05 -10.38 -11.84
C GLN A 260 16.55 -10.58 -11.60
N GLY A 261 16.97 -11.83 -11.35
CA GLY A 261 18.39 -12.17 -11.25
C GLY A 261 19.08 -11.63 -9.99
N MET A 262 18.31 -11.35 -8.95
CA MET A 262 18.81 -10.92 -7.65
C MET A 262 18.94 -12.09 -6.68
#